data_bd18c2362e85c734db70c44e3c3457cd
#
_entry.id   bd18c2362e85c734db70c44e3c3457cd
#
_cell.length_a   1.000
_cell.length_b   1.000
_cell.length_c   1.000
_cell.angle_alpha   90.00
_cell.angle_beta   90.00
_cell.angle_gamma   90.00
#
_symmetry.space_group_name_H-M   'P 1'
#
loop_
_entity.id
_entity.type
_entity.pdbx_description
1 polymer ?
#
loop_
_entity_poly.entity_id
_entity_poly.type
_entity_poly.pdbx_seq_one_letter_code
_entity_poly.pdbx_strand_id
1 'polypeptide(L)'
;FRLNTLAIIFFLILSCSKDIPTQDNLTLDIEFNELGSDGPYLYGETYYGRKSYITYYPGNIPVILSIPHGGDISPSEISNRTYGVSVTDSNTIELGIAIRNYFYSNYNVRPYLIINNLKRTKLDANRDKVEAAQGNLFAERAFDEFHFYINSARQEIINNNSTGFLFDIH
;
A
#
# COMPACT_ATOMS: atom_id res chain seq x y z
N PHE A 1 21.74 4.33 79.71
CA PHE A 1 21.02 3.52 78.72
C PHE A 1 20.57 4.42 77.59
N ARG A 2 21.22 4.31 76.43
CA ARG A 2 20.79 5.01 75.21
C ARG A 2 20.02 4.02 74.35
N LEU A 3 18.74 4.32 74.07
CA LEU A 3 17.91 3.59 73.12
C LEU A 3 18.23 4.09 71.71
N ASN A 4 18.77 3.22 70.87
CA ASN A 4 18.93 3.48 69.45
C ASN A 4 17.61 3.14 68.72
N THR A 5 16.96 4.16 68.20
CA THR A 5 15.79 4.00 67.35
C THR A 5 16.26 3.70 65.95
N LEU A 6 16.00 2.48 65.48
CA LEU A 6 16.29 2.02 64.11
C LEU A 6 15.12 2.49 63.22
N ALA A 7 15.36 3.48 62.38
CA ALA A 7 14.40 3.91 61.40
C ALA A 7 14.45 2.97 60.18
N ILE A 8 13.40 2.18 59.97
CA ILE A 8 13.24 1.34 58.78
C ILE A 8 12.64 2.25 57.68
N ILE A 9 13.49 2.56 56.69
CA ILE A 9 13.05 3.28 55.50
C ILE A 9 12.49 2.23 54.52
N PHE A 10 11.16 2.26 54.35
CA PHE A 10 10.47 1.46 53.33
C PHE A 10 10.66 2.13 51.95
N PHE A 11 11.50 1.59 51.12
CA PHE A 11 11.60 2.00 49.72
C PHE A 11 10.41 1.37 48.95
N LEU A 12 9.38 2.20 48.67
CA LEU A 12 8.36 1.83 47.67
C LEU A 12 8.99 1.90 46.27
N ILE A 13 9.34 0.74 45.73
CA ILE A 13 9.68 0.63 44.32
C ILE A 13 8.36 0.70 43.54
N LEU A 14 8.01 1.86 43.00
CA LEU A 14 7.03 1.96 41.94
C LEU A 14 7.63 1.28 40.69
N SER A 15 7.26 0.02 40.46
CA SER A 15 7.49 -0.63 39.19
C SER A 15 6.55 -0.02 38.17
N CYS A 16 7.05 0.97 37.42
CA CYS A 16 6.43 1.40 36.18
C CYS A 16 6.73 0.32 35.15
N SER A 17 5.83 -0.66 35.00
CA SER A 17 5.89 -1.59 33.87
C SER A 17 5.58 -0.76 32.62
N LYS A 18 6.62 -0.30 31.93
CA LYS A 18 6.46 0.01 30.51
C LYS A 18 6.16 -1.34 29.84
N ASP A 19 4.97 -1.45 29.30
CA ASP A 19 4.66 -2.57 28.41
C ASP A 19 5.72 -2.56 27.31
N ILE A 20 6.64 -3.53 27.36
CA ILE A 20 7.60 -3.75 26.29
C ILE A 20 6.75 -4.27 25.13
N PRO A 21 6.67 -3.56 23.98
CA PRO A 21 5.91 -4.04 22.83
C PRO A 21 6.42 -5.43 22.49
N THR A 22 5.50 -6.38 22.33
CA THR A 22 5.84 -7.72 21.87
C THR A 22 6.44 -7.63 20.46
N GLN A 23 7.34 -8.56 20.13
CA GLN A 23 8.00 -8.61 18.81
C GLN A 23 6.97 -8.56 17.66
N ASP A 24 5.77 -9.16 17.85
CA ASP A 24 4.70 -9.17 16.87
C ASP A 24 4.10 -7.79 16.65
N ASN A 25 3.94 -6.98 17.71
CA ASN A 25 3.45 -5.61 17.59
C ASN A 25 4.49 -4.70 16.93
N LEU A 26 5.78 -4.90 17.22
CA LEU A 26 6.86 -4.13 16.61
C LEU A 26 6.97 -4.42 15.09
N THR A 27 6.81 -5.69 14.69
CA THR A 27 6.82 -6.11 13.28
C THR A 27 5.60 -5.55 12.55
N LEU A 28 4.42 -5.54 13.20
CA LEU A 28 3.22 -4.94 12.62
C LEU A 28 3.39 -3.42 12.42
N ASP A 29 3.90 -2.71 13.41
CA ASP A 29 4.10 -1.27 13.35
C ASP A 29 5.12 -0.89 12.25
N ILE A 30 6.19 -1.67 12.07
CA ILE A 30 7.16 -1.46 10.99
C ILE A 30 6.51 -1.76 9.63
N GLU A 31 5.75 -2.85 9.50
CA GLU A 31 5.03 -3.18 8.25
C GLU A 31 3.98 -2.12 7.88
N PHE A 32 3.38 -1.43 8.85
CA PHE A 32 2.35 -0.41 8.60
C PHE A 32 2.91 1.01 8.42
N ASN A 33 4.12 1.30 8.86
CA ASN A 33 4.72 2.63 8.77
C ASN A 33 5.50 2.87 7.47
N GLU A 34 5.89 1.81 6.75
CA GLU A 34 6.59 1.92 5.47
C GLU A 34 5.61 1.76 4.31
N LEU A 35 5.35 2.84 3.55
CA LEU A 35 4.57 2.81 2.32
C LEU A 35 5.50 2.52 1.15
N GLY A 36 5.46 1.26 0.64
CA GLY A 36 6.22 0.86 -0.53
C GLY A 36 7.73 1.00 -0.36
N SER A 37 8.49 0.92 -1.43
CA SER A 37 9.88 1.35 -1.44
C SER A 37 9.93 2.86 -1.65
N ASP A 38 10.70 3.56 -0.81
CA ASP A 38 10.96 4.98 -1.03
C ASP A 38 11.65 5.19 -2.39
N GLY A 39 11.18 6.20 -3.13
CA GLY A 39 11.80 6.56 -4.40
C GLY A 39 13.29 6.93 -4.26
N PRO A 40 13.99 7.19 -5.35
CA PRO A 40 13.44 7.36 -6.69
C PRO A 40 13.07 6.04 -7.37
N TYR A 41 11.93 6.04 -8.06
CA TYR A 41 11.48 4.88 -8.82
C TYR A 41 12.13 4.87 -10.21
N LEU A 42 12.93 3.83 -10.47
CA LEU A 42 13.70 3.75 -11.70
C LEU A 42 12.85 3.18 -12.85
N TYR A 43 12.89 3.84 -13.99
CA TYR A 43 12.31 3.33 -15.24
C TYR A 43 12.86 1.96 -15.60
N GLY A 44 11.98 1.02 -15.90
CA GLY A 44 12.32 -0.36 -16.24
C GLY A 44 12.26 -1.33 -15.06
N GLU A 45 12.27 -0.83 -13.83
CA GLU A 45 12.13 -1.63 -12.61
C GLU A 45 10.66 -1.89 -12.26
N THR A 46 10.44 -2.78 -11.31
CA THR A 46 9.11 -3.09 -10.76
C THR A 46 9.14 -2.96 -9.25
N TYR A 47 8.16 -2.27 -8.71
CA TYR A 47 8.02 -2.04 -7.28
C TYR A 47 6.74 -2.67 -6.76
N TYR A 48 6.75 -3.08 -5.51
CA TYR A 48 5.65 -3.79 -4.90
C TYR A 48 5.28 -3.15 -3.57
N GLY A 49 3.99 -3.13 -3.29
CA GLY A 49 3.48 -2.94 -1.94
C GLY A 49 3.67 -4.20 -1.09
N ARG A 50 3.20 -4.15 0.16
CA ARG A 50 3.27 -5.26 1.11
C ARG A 50 2.72 -6.55 0.48
N LYS A 51 3.48 -7.65 0.57
CA LYS A 51 3.12 -8.98 0.03
C LYS A 51 2.70 -8.95 -1.45
N SER A 52 3.20 -7.98 -2.20
CA SER A 52 2.86 -7.78 -3.62
C SER A 52 1.36 -7.56 -3.87
N TYR A 53 0.61 -7.03 -2.88
CA TYR A 53 -0.80 -6.70 -3.07
C TYR A 53 -1.00 -5.56 -4.08
N ILE A 54 -0.01 -4.69 -4.19
CA ILE A 54 0.04 -3.65 -5.21
C ILE A 54 1.31 -3.82 -6.04
N THR A 55 1.21 -3.62 -7.35
CA THR A 55 2.36 -3.58 -8.25
C THR A 55 2.43 -2.22 -8.91
N TYR A 56 3.63 -1.66 -8.98
CA TYR A 56 3.92 -0.39 -9.63
C TYR A 56 5.03 -0.53 -10.66
N TYR A 57 4.77 -0.08 -11.86
CA TYR A 57 5.72 0.02 -12.96
C TYR A 57 5.95 1.48 -13.32
N PRO A 58 7.10 2.08 -13.01
CA PRO A 58 7.44 3.43 -13.43
C PRO A 58 7.43 3.58 -14.95
N GLY A 59 6.94 4.72 -15.42
CA GLY A 59 6.88 5.08 -16.83
C GLY A 59 7.87 6.20 -17.18
N ASN A 60 7.82 6.64 -18.43
CA ASN A 60 8.60 7.79 -18.93
C ASN A 60 7.80 8.70 -19.88
N ILE A 61 6.48 8.55 -19.90
CA ILE A 61 5.54 9.44 -20.60
C ILE A 61 4.44 9.91 -19.64
N PRO A 62 3.81 11.07 -19.87
CA PRO A 62 2.82 11.62 -18.95
C PRO A 62 1.45 10.91 -19.01
N VAL A 63 1.47 9.59 -18.92
CA VAL A 63 0.27 8.73 -18.92
C VAL A 63 0.38 7.73 -17.78
N ILE A 64 -0.66 7.69 -16.95
CA ILE A 64 -0.84 6.71 -15.88
C ILE A 64 -1.98 5.78 -16.26
N LEU A 65 -1.74 4.48 -16.18
CA LEU A 65 -2.76 3.42 -16.24
C LEU A 65 -2.97 2.90 -14.82
N SER A 66 -4.21 2.90 -14.36
CA SER A 66 -4.60 2.42 -13.04
C SER A 66 -5.55 1.24 -13.19
N ILE A 67 -5.29 0.14 -12.49
CA ILE A 67 -6.11 -1.07 -12.53
C ILE A 67 -6.57 -1.40 -11.11
N PRO A 68 -7.72 -0.88 -10.70
CA PRO A 68 -8.19 -1.03 -9.32
C PRO A 68 -8.84 -2.40 -9.03
N HIS A 69 -9.30 -3.15 -10.04
CA HIS A 69 -10.22 -4.28 -9.84
C HIS A 69 -9.87 -5.56 -10.57
N GLY A 70 -8.67 -5.66 -11.19
CA GLY A 70 -8.27 -6.81 -12.01
C GLY A 70 -7.65 -7.96 -11.22
N GLY A 71 -7.33 -7.77 -9.93
CA GLY A 71 -6.60 -8.74 -9.14
C GLY A 71 -7.39 -9.98 -8.72
N ASP A 72 -6.68 -11.06 -8.43
CA ASP A 72 -7.22 -12.36 -8.00
C ASP A 72 -6.66 -12.85 -6.64
N ILE A 73 -5.68 -12.15 -6.06
CA ILE A 73 -5.09 -12.51 -4.77
C ILE A 73 -6.14 -12.38 -3.66
N SER A 74 -6.34 -13.47 -2.91
CA SER A 74 -7.36 -13.57 -1.85
C SER A 74 -6.76 -14.07 -0.54
N PRO A 75 -5.97 -13.25 0.18
CA PRO A 75 -5.28 -13.67 1.40
C PRO A 75 -6.27 -13.85 2.56
N SER A 76 -5.96 -14.77 3.47
CA SER A 76 -6.78 -15.04 4.65
C SER A 76 -6.77 -13.91 5.68
N GLU A 77 -5.71 -13.09 5.71
CA GLU A 77 -5.57 -11.95 6.64
C GLU A 77 -6.49 -10.78 6.28
N ILE A 78 -7.00 -10.74 5.05
CA ILE A 78 -8.00 -9.75 4.63
C ILE A 78 -9.36 -10.44 4.55
N SER A 79 -10.29 -10.04 5.41
CA SER A 79 -11.69 -10.52 5.34
C SER A 79 -12.36 -10.05 4.05
N ASN A 80 -13.38 -10.79 3.60
CA ASN A 80 -14.16 -10.32 2.47
C ASN A 80 -14.96 -9.07 2.86
N ARG A 81 -15.06 -8.14 1.93
CA ARG A 81 -15.97 -7.01 2.02
C ARG A 81 -17.42 -7.50 2.09
N THR A 82 -18.24 -6.85 2.89
CA THR A 82 -19.62 -7.25 3.17
C THR A 82 -20.66 -6.41 2.41
N TYR A 83 -20.25 -5.27 1.83
CA TYR A 83 -21.10 -4.39 1.03
C TYR A 83 -20.29 -3.74 -0.12
N GLY A 84 -20.99 -3.09 -1.05
CA GLY A 84 -20.43 -2.54 -2.26
C GLY A 84 -20.25 -3.58 -3.37
N VAL A 85 -19.74 -3.14 -4.53
CA VAL A 85 -19.47 -4.03 -5.66
C VAL A 85 -18.28 -4.92 -5.37
N SER A 86 -18.41 -6.23 -5.64
CA SER A 86 -17.36 -7.24 -5.37
C SER A 86 -16.93 -8.04 -6.60
N VAL A 87 -17.53 -7.76 -7.77
CA VAL A 87 -17.19 -8.43 -9.02
C VAL A 87 -15.84 -7.90 -9.52
N THR A 88 -14.92 -8.81 -9.82
CA THR A 88 -13.61 -8.49 -10.40
C THR A 88 -13.77 -8.20 -11.90
N ASP A 89 -13.08 -7.17 -12.38
CA ASP A 89 -13.07 -6.81 -13.79
C ASP A 89 -12.06 -7.71 -14.53
N SER A 90 -12.55 -8.55 -15.44
CA SER A 90 -11.73 -9.54 -16.12
C SER A 90 -10.82 -8.91 -17.18
N ASN A 91 -9.61 -9.45 -17.36
CA ASN A 91 -8.63 -9.08 -18.38
C ASN A 91 -8.08 -7.64 -18.30
N THR A 92 -8.36 -6.91 -17.25
CA THR A 92 -7.90 -5.50 -17.10
C THR A 92 -6.39 -5.44 -16.85
N ILE A 93 -5.83 -6.38 -16.09
CA ILE A 93 -4.38 -6.48 -15.87
C ILE A 93 -3.66 -6.78 -17.20
N GLU A 94 -4.12 -7.78 -17.93
CA GLU A 94 -3.59 -8.16 -19.22
C GLU A 94 -3.66 -7.00 -20.23
N LEU A 95 -4.78 -6.28 -20.24
CA LEU A 95 -4.95 -5.11 -21.10
C LEU A 95 -3.96 -3.99 -20.72
N GLY A 96 -3.82 -3.66 -19.46
CA GLY A 96 -2.88 -2.63 -19.01
C GLY A 96 -1.42 -2.98 -19.36
N ILE A 97 -1.02 -4.23 -19.14
CA ILE A 97 0.30 -4.74 -19.53
C ILE A 97 0.48 -4.71 -21.06
N ALA A 98 -0.54 -5.12 -21.83
CA ALA A 98 -0.50 -5.09 -23.30
C ALA A 98 -0.36 -3.66 -23.83
N ILE A 99 -1.11 -2.69 -23.30
CA ILE A 99 -0.98 -1.27 -23.65
C ILE A 99 0.46 -0.80 -23.37
N ARG A 100 0.97 -1.07 -22.17
CA ARG A 100 2.34 -0.66 -21.77
C ARG A 100 3.40 -1.26 -22.71
N ASN A 101 3.26 -2.53 -23.07
CA ASN A 101 4.19 -3.22 -23.97
C ASN A 101 4.05 -2.71 -25.41
N TYR A 102 2.85 -2.38 -25.88
CA TYR A 102 2.62 -1.78 -27.20
C TYR A 102 3.37 -0.46 -27.35
N PHE A 103 3.27 0.42 -26.37
CA PHE A 103 4.00 1.69 -26.37
C PHE A 103 5.51 1.48 -26.39
N TYR A 104 6.01 0.49 -25.63
CA TYR A 104 7.43 0.18 -25.64
C TYR A 104 7.91 -0.36 -26.99
N SER A 105 7.19 -1.32 -27.57
CA SER A 105 7.59 -1.96 -28.82
C SER A 105 7.54 -1.02 -30.02
N ASN A 106 6.63 -0.05 -30.03
CA ASN A 106 6.44 0.83 -31.19
C ASN A 106 7.14 2.20 -31.04
N TYR A 107 7.31 2.68 -29.81
CA TYR A 107 7.77 4.04 -29.55
C TYR A 107 8.94 4.12 -28.56
N ASN A 108 9.40 2.99 -28.00
CA ASN A 108 10.41 2.89 -26.96
C ASN A 108 10.10 3.74 -25.70
N VAL A 109 8.80 3.90 -25.38
CA VAL A 109 8.29 4.61 -24.20
C VAL A 109 7.29 3.75 -23.46
N ARG A 110 7.05 4.05 -22.20
CA ARG A 110 6.08 3.30 -21.39
C ARG A 110 5.25 4.25 -20.52
N PRO A 111 3.92 4.08 -20.47
CA PRO A 111 3.10 4.69 -19.43
C PRO A 111 3.46 4.11 -18.05
N TYR A 112 3.19 4.87 -16.99
CA TYR A 112 3.14 4.35 -15.63
C TYR A 112 1.99 3.36 -15.51
N LEU A 113 2.16 2.30 -14.71
CA LEU A 113 1.10 1.31 -14.50
C LEU A 113 1.05 0.92 -13.03
N ILE A 114 -0.12 1.07 -12.42
CA ILE A 114 -0.39 0.69 -11.03
C ILE A 114 -1.50 -0.36 -11.01
N ILE A 115 -1.24 -1.50 -10.36
CA ILE A 115 -2.14 -2.64 -10.33
C ILE A 115 -2.49 -2.98 -8.87
N ASN A 116 -3.77 -3.04 -8.56
CA ASN A 116 -4.25 -3.72 -7.39
C ASN A 116 -4.39 -5.21 -7.69
N ASN A 117 -3.52 -6.04 -7.10
CA ASN A 117 -3.51 -7.49 -7.28
C ASN A 117 -4.53 -8.20 -6.39
N LEU A 118 -5.09 -7.52 -5.38
CA LEU A 118 -6.12 -8.09 -4.52
C LEU A 118 -7.43 -8.25 -5.29
N LYS A 119 -8.11 -9.36 -5.02
CA LYS A 119 -9.47 -9.57 -5.52
C LYS A 119 -10.40 -8.46 -5.01
N ARG A 120 -11.34 -7.99 -5.83
CA ARG A 120 -12.27 -6.92 -5.45
C ARG A 120 -13.11 -7.22 -4.22
N THR A 121 -13.30 -8.50 -3.88
CA THR A 121 -13.88 -8.92 -2.60
C THR A 121 -13.01 -8.58 -1.39
N LYS A 122 -11.72 -8.30 -1.56
CA LYS A 122 -10.76 -7.96 -0.50
C LYS A 122 -10.51 -6.46 -0.42
N LEU A 123 -10.44 -5.78 -1.59
CA LEU A 123 -10.19 -4.35 -1.70
C LEU A 123 -10.84 -3.80 -2.96
N ASP A 124 -11.63 -2.74 -2.84
CA ASP A 124 -12.08 -1.94 -3.97
C ASP A 124 -11.32 -0.60 -3.99
N ALA A 125 -10.16 -0.60 -4.65
CA ALA A 125 -9.25 0.56 -4.63
C ALA A 125 -9.82 1.82 -5.31
N ASN A 126 -10.97 1.72 -5.99
CA ASN A 126 -11.66 2.84 -6.65
C ASN A 126 -12.92 3.30 -5.87
N ARG A 127 -12.89 3.23 -4.54
CA ARG A 127 -13.90 3.77 -3.61
C ARG A 127 -13.20 4.61 -2.55
N ASP A 128 -13.99 5.30 -1.71
CA ASP A 128 -13.41 5.85 -0.50
C ASP A 128 -12.87 4.75 0.41
N LYS A 129 -11.87 5.08 1.24
CA LYS A 129 -11.12 4.10 2.04
C LYS A 129 -12.03 3.27 2.96
N VAL A 130 -13.10 3.87 3.48
CA VAL A 130 -14.03 3.20 4.39
C VAL A 130 -14.80 2.10 3.66
N GLU A 131 -15.35 2.39 2.48
CA GLU A 131 -15.99 1.39 1.63
C GLU A 131 -14.98 0.40 1.06
N ALA A 132 -13.82 0.89 0.64
CA ALA A 132 -12.78 0.11 -0.02
C ALA A 132 -12.26 -1.05 0.83
N ALA A 133 -11.93 -0.79 2.09
CA ALA A 133 -11.20 -1.69 2.99
C ALA A 133 -12.05 -2.21 4.16
N GLN A 134 -13.16 -1.54 4.49
CA GLN A 134 -14.13 -1.89 5.54
C GLN A 134 -13.48 -2.18 6.91
N GLY A 135 -12.47 -1.37 7.27
CA GLY A 135 -11.79 -1.42 8.56
C GLY A 135 -10.77 -2.56 8.70
N ASN A 136 -10.47 -3.30 7.65
CA ASN A 136 -9.37 -4.26 7.69
C ASN A 136 -8.04 -3.54 7.45
N LEU A 137 -7.14 -3.56 8.45
CA LEU A 137 -5.88 -2.82 8.44
C LEU A 137 -4.96 -3.18 7.26
N PHE A 138 -4.94 -4.44 6.84
CA PHE A 138 -4.11 -4.88 5.70
C PHE A 138 -4.69 -4.41 4.36
N ALA A 139 -6.02 -4.36 4.25
CA ALA A 139 -6.69 -3.79 3.08
C ALA A 139 -6.53 -2.26 3.04
N GLU A 140 -6.60 -1.56 4.19
CA GLU A 140 -6.32 -0.14 4.29
C GLU A 140 -4.90 0.19 3.88
N ARG A 141 -3.93 -0.63 4.29
CA ARG A 141 -2.54 -0.50 3.87
C ARG A 141 -2.39 -0.64 2.35
N ALA A 142 -2.99 -1.68 1.76
CA ALA A 142 -2.95 -1.88 0.31
C ALA A 142 -3.64 -0.73 -0.45
N PHE A 143 -4.73 -0.16 0.09
CA PHE A 143 -5.38 1.05 -0.42
C PHE A 143 -4.41 2.23 -0.43
N ASP A 144 -3.74 2.48 0.70
CA ASP A 144 -2.78 3.57 0.83
C ASP A 144 -1.61 3.41 -0.14
N GLU A 145 -1.07 2.20 -0.31
CA GLU A 145 0.00 1.90 -1.25
C GLU A 145 -0.42 2.12 -2.72
N PHE A 146 -1.63 1.71 -3.10
CA PHE A 146 -2.16 1.92 -4.43
C PHE A 146 -2.21 3.41 -4.78
N HIS A 147 -2.79 4.22 -3.90
CA HIS A 147 -2.88 5.66 -4.07
C HIS A 147 -1.54 6.38 -3.92
N PHE A 148 -0.64 5.86 -3.08
CA PHE A 148 0.72 6.37 -2.95
C PHE A 148 1.48 6.25 -4.27
N TYR A 149 1.45 5.10 -4.94
CA TYR A 149 2.11 4.93 -6.24
C TYR A 149 1.48 5.78 -7.36
N ILE A 150 0.15 5.93 -7.36
CA ILE A 150 -0.52 6.88 -8.28
C ILE A 150 -0.01 8.30 -8.05
N ASN A 151 0.06 8.73 -6.78
CA ASN A 151 0.54 10.07 -6.44
C ASN A 151 2.03 10.25 -6.77
N SER A 152 2.87 9.25 -6.55
CA SER A 152 4.28 9.28 -6.93
C SER A 152 4.45 9.46 -8.45
N ALA A 153 3.71 8.70 -9.26
CA ALA A 153 3.70 8.86 -10.71
C ALA A 153 3.21 10.26 -11.15
N ARG A 154 2.16 10.78 -10.50
CA ARG A 154 1.63 12.14 -10.77
C ARG A 154 2.67 13.22 -10.47
N GLN A 155 3.37 13.13 -9.34
CA GLN A 155 4.39 14.11 -8.97
C GLN A 155 5.55 14.09 -9.97
N GLU A 156 5.99 12.91 -10.39
CA GLU A 156 7.04 12.78 -11.40
C GLU A 156 6.62 13.38 -12.76
N ILE A 157 5.37 13.12 -13.19
CA ILE A 157 4.82 13.72 -14.40
C ILE A 157 4.76 15.25 -14.28
N ILE A 158 4.26 15.80 -13.18
CA ILE A 158 4.16 17.24 -12.95
C ILE A 158 5.56 17.88 -13.02
N ASN A 159 6.55 17.28 -12.39
CA ASN A 159 7.92 17.79 -12.36
C ASN A 159 8.58 17.80 -13.75
N ASN A 160 8.27 16.80 -14.59
CA ASN A 160 8.93 16.61 -15.89
C ASN A 160 8.12 17.16 -17.08
N ASN A 161 6.78 17.16 -17.00
CA ASN A 161 5.89 17.39 -18.14
C ASN A 161 4.80 18.45 -17.91
N SER A 162 4.63 18.97 -16.70
CA SER A 162 3.59 19.90 -16.27
C SER A 162 2.17 19.30 -16.20
N THR A 163 1.76 18.48 -17.16
CA THR A 163 0.42 17.86 -17.23
C THR A 163 0.52 16.41 -17.70
N GLY A 164 -0.51 15.62 -17.39
CA GLY A 164 -0.61 14.23 -17.85
C GLY A 164 -2.04 13.71 -17.77
N PHE A 165 -2.20 12.45 -18.14
CA PHE A 165 -3.48 11.76 -18.16
C PHE A 165 -3.43 10.55 -17.22
N LEU A 166 -4.53 10.32 -16.51
CA LEU A 166 -4.77 9.12 -15.74
C LEU A 166 -6.00 8.41 -16.31
N PHE A 167 -5.83 7.12 -16.60
CA PHE A 167 -6.90 6.24 -17.08
C PHE A 167 -7.09 5.09 -16.09
N ASP A 168 -8.30 4.99 -15.52
CA ASP A 168 -8.72 3.80 -14.80
C ASP A 168 -9.25 2.76 -15.79
N ILE A 169 -8.69 1.55 -15.75
CA ILE A 169 -9.06 0.46 -16.64
C ILE A 169 -10.04 -0.46 -15.91
N HIS A 170 -11.21 -0.60 -16.49
CA HIS A 170 -12.34 -1.40 -16.01
C HIS A 170 -12.80 -2.42 -17.02
#